data_b575ddf6929e5474ac2cc27070872a26
#
_entry.id   b575ddf6929e5474ac2cc27070872a26
#
_cell.length_a   1.000
_cell.length_b   1.000
_cell.length_c   1.000
_cell.angle_alpha   90.00
_cell.angle_beta   90.00
_cell.angle_gamma   90.00
#
_symmetry.space_group_name_H-M   'P 1'
#
loop_
_entity.id
_entity.type
_entity.pdbx_description
1 polymer ?
#
loop_
_entity_poly.entity_id
_entity_poly.type
_entity_poly.pdbx_seq_one_letter_code
_entity_poly.pdbx_strand_id
1 'polypeptide(L)'
;MNKTVELLGDKAEYLLSHTCKTIDKSTLHLPSPHTVEEVWVASDRNIPTLNSLQRLLGHGRLGGTGYVSILPVDQGIEHTAGASFAPNPIYFDPEN
;
A
#
# COMPACT_ATOMS: atom_id res chain seq x y z
N MET A 1 -5.07 21.08 13.90
CA MET A 1 -5.84 20.35 12.87
C MET A 1 -4.94 19.33 12.21
N ASN A 2 -5.46 18.16 11.90
CA ASN A 2 -4.68 17.14 11.22
C ASN A 2 -4.37 17.59 9.78
N LYS A 3 -3.10 17.60 9.39
CA LYS A 3 -2.64 18.01 8.07
C LYS A 3 -3.32 17.22 6.94
N THR A 4 -3.64 15.95 7.16
CA THR A 4 -4.35 15.12 6.18
C THR A 4 -5.74 15.67 5.89
N VAL A 5 -6.49 16.03 6.93
CA VAL A 5 -7.83 16.62 6.79
C VAL A 5 -7.77 17.95 6.03
N GLU A 6 -6.78 18.76 6.35
CA GLU A 6 -6.55 20.04 5.69
C GLU A 6 -6.27 19.87 4.18
N LEU A 7 -5.42 18.90 3.83
CA LEU A 7 -5.09 18.60 2.42
C LEU A 7 -6.27 18.03 1.64
N LEU A 8 -7.14 17.25 2.28
CA LEU A 8 -8.30 16.64 1.63
C LEU A 8 -9.47 17.61 1.48
N GLY A 9 -9.47 18.71 2.25
CA GLY A 9 -10.52 19.74 2.17
C GLY A 9 -11.93 19.19 2.38
N ASP A 10 -12.86 19.63 1.57
CA ASP A 10 -14.29 19.28 1.67
C ASP A 10 -14.57 17.77 1.54
N LYS A 11 -13.65 17.02 0.95
CA LYS A 11 -13.78 15.58 0.77
C LYS A 11 -13.24 14.77 1.93
N ALA A 12 -12.65 15.40 2.94
CA ALA A 12 -11.95 14.73 4.03
C ALA A 12 -12.85 13.73 4.76
N GLU A 13 -14.03 14.16 5.17
CA GLU A 13 -14.96 13.30 5.91
C GLU A 13 -15.35 12.06 5.09
N TYR A 14 -15.75 12.27 3.84
CA TYR A 14 -16.12 11.18 2.94
C TYR A 14 -14.97 10.19 2.71
N LEU A 15 -13.77 10.69 2.41
CA LEU A 15 -12.62 9.84 2.08
C LEU A 15 -12.08 9.07 3.29
N LEU A 16 -12.07 9.71 4.47
CA LEU A 16 -11.51 9.09 5.66
C LEU A 16 -12.48 8.11 6.34
N SER A 17 -13.79 8.28 6.14
CA SER A 17 -14.81 7.41 6.71
C SER A 17 -15.42 6.42 5.72
N HIS A 18 -14.89 6.39 4.48
CA HIS A 18 -15.44 5.53 3.44
C HIS A 18 -15.45 4.06 3.85
N THR A 19 -16.59 3.43 3.64
CA THR A 19 -16.77 1.99 3.84
C THR A 19 -17.22 1.36 2.52
N CYS A 20 -16.59 0.26 2.13
CA CYS A 20 -16.98 -0.47 0.93
C CYS A 20 -18.38 -1.07 1.11
N LYS A 21 -19.26 -0.81 0.14
CA LYS A 21 -20.65 -1.26 0.18
C LYS A 21 -20.84 -2.65 -0.44
N THR A 22 -19.95 -3.05 -1.35
CA THR A 22 -20.08 -4.32 -2.07
C THR A 22 -19.44 -5.49 -1.34
N ILE A 23 -18.37 -5.23 -0.59
CA ILE A 23 -17.65 -6.26 0.18
C ILE A 23 -17.52 -5.76 1.60
N ASP A 24 -18.19 -6.43 2.53
CA ASP A 24 -18.10 -6.08 3.94
C ASP A 24 -16.76 -6.48 4.51
N LYS A 25 -16.18 -5.60 5.33
CA LYS A 25 -14.89 -5.82 5.97
C LYS A 25 -14.87 -7.08 6.84
N SER A 26 -16.01 -7.43 7.44
CA SER A 26 -16.15 -8.63 8.27
C SER A 26 -15.94 -9.94 7.52
N THR A 27 -16.03 -9.92 6.17
CA THR A 27 -15.81 -11.11 5.35
C THR A 27 -14.34 -11.31 5.00
N LEU A 28 -13.46 -10.37 5.35
CA LEU A 28 -12.05 -10.38 4.98
C LEU A 28 -11.19 -10.90 6.13
N HIS A 29 -10.17 -11.67 5.79
CA HIS A 29 -9.07 -11.96 6.70
C HIS A 29 -8.09 -10.79 6.64
N LEU A 30 -8.14 -9.93 7.63
CA LEU A 30 -7.33 -8.73 7.66
C LEU A 30 -5.91 -9.04 8.15
N PRO A 31 -4.90 -8.34 7.63
CA PRO A 31 -3.54 -8.46 8.13
C PRO A 31 -3.43 -8.13 9.63
N SER A 32 -2.43 -8.72 10.27
CA SER A 32 -2.11 -8.51 11.67
C SER A 32 -0.59 -8.40 11.85
N PRO A 33 -0.10 -8.06 13.05
CA PRO A 33 1.35 -8.14 13.33
C PRO A 33 1.95 -9.53 13.09
N HIS A 34 1.12 -10.57 13.06
CA HIS A 34 1.52 -11.96 12.89
C HIS A 34 1.20 -12.53 11.50
N THR A 35 1.03 -11.67 10.50
CA THR A 35 0.61 -12.08 9.14
C THR A 35 1.53 -13.14 8.53
N VAL A 36 2.85 -13.04 8.71
CA VAL A 36 3.78 -14.04 8.18
C VAL A 36 3.52 -15.41 8.83
N GLU A 37 3.37 -15.46 10.14
CA GLU A 37 3.09 -16.67 10.90
C GLU A 37 1.72 -17.28 10.54
N GLU A 38 0.70 -16.45 10.40
CA GLU A 38 -0.66 -16.89 10.16
C GLU A 38 -0.89 -17.37 8.72
N VAL A 39 -0.22 -16.76 7.74
CA VAL A 39 -0.51 -16.98 6.33
C VAL A 39 0.65 -17.65 5.60
N TRP A 40 1.87 -17.13 5.76
CA TRP A 40 2.99 -17.48 4.89
C TRP A 40 3.79 -18.68 5.36
N VAL A 41 3.83 -18.97 6.67
CA VAL A 41 4.55 -20.13 7.22
C VAL A 41 4.02 -21.45 6.67
N ALA A 42 2.70 -21.54 6.48
CA ALA A 42 2.05 -22.72 5.92
C ALA A 42 2.21 -22.86 4.40
N SER A 43 2.80 -21.85 3.72
CA SER A 43 3.07 -21.91 2.30
C SER A 43 4.36 -22.70 2.02
N ASP A 44 4.63 -22.98 0.74
CA ASP A 44 5.84 -23.66 0.29
C ASP A 44 7.07 -22.75 0.17
N ARG A 45 7.02 -21.57 0.74
CA ARG A 45 8.14 -20.63 0.75
C ARG A 45 9.23 -21.06 1.72
N ASN A 46 10.49 -20.88 1.30
CA ASN A 46 11.63 -21.24 2.16
C ASN A 46 11.85 -20.22 3.28
N ILE A 47 12.68 -20.57 4.25
CA ILE A 47 12.96 -19.73 5.41
C ILE A 47 13.55 -18.36 5.05
N PRO A 48 14.55 -18.24 4.12
CA PRO A 48 15.05 -16.92 3.72
C PRO A 48 13.96 -16.01 3.16
N THR A 49 13.01 -16.55 2.40
CA THR A 49 11.85 -15.78 1.89
C THR A 49 10.95 -15.32 3.02
N LEU A 50 10.64 -16.18 3.99
CA LEU A 50 9.83 -15.84 5.16
C LEU A 50 10.49 -14.74 6.00
N ASN A 51 11.81 -14.84 6.20
CA ASN A 51 12.57 -13.81 6.91
C ASN A 51 12.52 -12.46 6.17
N SER A 52 12.64 -12.48 4.85
CA SER A 52 12.55 -11.26 4.03
C SER A 52 11.16 -10.62 4.11
N LEU A 53 10.10 -11.41 4.09
CA LEU A 53 8.73 -10.94 4.28
C LEU A 53 8.54 -10.31 5.66
N GLN A 54 9.04 -10.95 6.70
CA GLN A 54 8.96 -10.42 8.07
C GLN A 54 9.72 -9.11 8.22
N ARG A 55 10.88 -9.00 7.63
CA ARG A 55 11.65 -7.75 7.63
C ARG A 55 10.94 -6.63 6.88
N LEU A 56 10.38 -6.92 5.68
CA LEU A 56 9.61 -5.95 4.91
C LEU A 56 8.43 -5.41 5.71
N LEU A 57 7.65 -6.29 6.33
CA LEU A 57 6.48 -5.93 7.12
C LEU A 57 6.82 -5.31 8.48
N GLY A 58 8.09 -5.34 8.87
CA GLY A 58 8.57 -4.73 10.11
C GLY A 58 9.09 -3.31 9.98
N HIS A 59 9.15 -2.74 8.78
CA HIS A 59 9.73 -1.42 8.54
C HIS A 59 8.69 -0.33 8.30
N GLY A 60 9.11 0.90 8.56
CA GLY A 60 8.32 2.10 8.26
C GLY A 60 7.17 2.32 9.23
N ARG A 61 6.30 3.26 8.88
CA ARG A 61 5.13 3.64 9.71
C ARG A 61 4.13 2.51 9.89
N LEU A 62 4.05 1.60 8.92
CA LEU A 62 3.16 0.45 8.97
C LEU A 62 3.85 -0.81 9.54
N GLY A 63 5.09 -0.68 10.00
CA GLY A 63 5.84 -1.78 10.62
C GLY A 63 5.08 -2.39 11.78
N GLY A 64 4.95 -3.73 11.79
CA GLY A 64 4.22 -4.45 12.82
C GLY A 64 2.70 -4.48 12.67
N THR A 65 2.16 -3.99 11.56
CA THR A 65 0.70 -4.01 11.30
C THR A 65 0.27 -5.10 10.32
N GLY A 66 1.20 -5.70 9.59
CA GLY A 66 0.88 -6.61 8.48
C GLY A 66 0.58 -5.91 7.17
N TYR A 67 0.67 -4.59 7.13
CA TYR A 67 0.49 -3.80 5.91
C TYR A 67 1.82 -3.25 5.41
N VAL A 68 1.91 -3.01 4.11
CA VAL A 68 3.03 -2.35 3.46
C VAL A 68 2.49 -1.33 2.46
N SER A 69 3.11 -0.16 2.40
CA SER A 69 2.79 0.86 1.41
C SER A 69 3.93 0.95 0.40
N ILE A 70 3.60 0.79 -0.87
CA ILE A 70 4.57 0.83 -1.97
C ILE A 70 4.09 1.88 -2.98
N LEU A 71 4.98 2.83 -3.29
CA LEU A 71 4.74 3.82 -4.35
C LEU A 71 5.65 3.48 -5.54
N PRO A 72 5.13 2.81 -6.58
CA PRO A 72 5.91 2.59 -7.80
C PRO A 72 5.99 3.89 -8.60
N VAL A 73 7.18 4.21 -9.11
CA VAL A 73 7.43 5.44 -9.86
C VAL A 73 7.82 5.19 -11.33
N ASP A 74 7.98 3.95 -11.73
CA ASP A 74 8.40 3.53 -13.07
C ASP A 74 7.29 3.00 -13.96
N GLN A 75 6.12 2.71 -13.40
CA GLN A 75 5.02 2.04 -14.11
C GLN A 75 4.58 2.76 -15.39
N GLY A 76 4.59 4.09 -15.38
CA GLY A 76 4.24 4.86 -16.56
C GLY A 76 5.24 4.72 -17.71
N ILE A 77 6.49 4.39 -17.42
CA ILE A 77 7.54 4.18 -18.42
C ILE A 77 7.44 2.78 -19.02
N GLU A 78 7.34 1.76 -18.18
CA GLU A 78 7.35 0.35 -18.62
C GLU A 78 6.07 -0.06 -19.36
N HIS A 79 4.90 0.46 -18.97
CA HIS A 79 3.62 0.06 -19.54
C HIS A 79 3.13 0.97 -20.67
N THR A 80 3.41 2.27 -20.61
CA THR A 80 2.80 3.25 -21.50
C THR A 80 3.81 4.09 -22.29
N ALA A 81 5.12 3.81 -22.14
CA ALA A 81 6.19 4.61 -22.75
C ALA A 81 6.04 6.13 -22.44
N GLY A 82 5.57 6.44 -21.23
CA GLY A 82 5.39 7.82 -20.78
C GLY A 82 4.04 8.45 -21.13
N ALA A 83 3.16 7.78 -21.89
CA ALA A 83 1.87 8.34 -22.28
C ALA A 83 0.98 8.67 -21.10
N SER A 84 1.05 7.90 -19.99
CA SER A 84 0.27 8.16 -18.79
C SER A 84 0.68 9.43 -18.05
N PHE A 85 1.84 10.00 -18.35
CA PHE A 85 2.29 11.28 -17.77
C PHE A 85 1.83 12.50 -18.56
N ALA A 86 1.08 12.33 -19.67
CA ALA A 86 0.64 13.44 -20.50
C ALA A 86 -0.07 14.58 -19.72
N PRO A 87 -0.91 14.29 -18.69
CA PRO A 87 -1.51 15.36 -17.89
C PRO A 87 -0.49 16.18 -17.09
N ASN A 88 0.64 15.58 -16.71
CA ASN A 88 1.70 16.26 -15.99
C ASN A 88 3.06 15.64 -16.35
N PRO A 89 3.70 16.08 -17.45
CA PRO A 89 4.93 15.48 -17.98
C PRO A 89 6.12 15.53 -17.02
N ILE A 90 6.13 16.42 -16.04
CA ILE A 90 7.20 16.54 -15.06
C ILE A 90 7.45 15.22 -14.29
N TYR A 91 6.41 14.42 -14.12
CA TYR A 91 6.50 13.16 -13.39
C TYR A 91 7.09 12.00 -14.20
N PHE A 92 7.47 12.25 -15.47
CA PHE A 92 8.25 11.28 -16.24
C PHE A 92 9.62 11.01 -15.60
N ASP A 93 10.21 12.03 -15.03
CA ASP A 93 11.45 11.90 -14.24
C ASP A 93 11.11 11.66 -12.78
N PRO A 94 11.44 10.47 -12.22
CA PRO A 94 11.09 10.13 -10.84
C PRO A 94 11.77 11.02 -9.79
N GLU A 95 12.79 11.79 -10.15
CA GLU A 95 13.42 12.75 -9.25
C GLU A 95 12.49 13.93 -8.93
N ASN A 96 11.55 14.25 -9.82
CA ASN A 96 10.58 15.31 -9.61
C ASN A 96 9.41 14.89 -8.74
#